data_84dd190b9eadc193184b6005c46d5cf7
#
_entry.id   84dd190b9eadc193184b6005c46d5cf7
#
_cell.length_a   1.000
_cell.length_b   1.000
_cell.length_c   1.000
_cell.angle_alpha   90.00
_cell.angle_beta   90.00
_cell.angle_gamma   90.00
#
_symmetry.space_group_name_H-M   'P 1'
#
loop_
_entity.id
_entity.type
_entity.pdbx_description
1 polymer ?
#
loop_
_entity_poly.entity_id
_entity_poly.type
_entity_poly.pdbx_seq_one_letter_code
_entity_poly.pdbx_strand_id
1 'polypeptide(L)'
;VDLSKFINHISLNFTPIVHLLLSEMKKTKIDHYTDKEALDFHKDKKPGKIEIISSKNMTTKRDLALAYSPGVAAPVKKISENPEAAYDYTSKGNLVAVISNGSAILGMGNLGALASKPVMEGKAVLFKRFADIDSIDLEIDCKETDEIVNSIKNFAPSFGGINLEDIAAPDCFIIEQKLKEILDIPVFHDDQHGTAIITTAALINALDICGKSIKKIKVVVNGAGASAQACTELFKNSGVKSENIIMLDRKGVIYEGRTEGIDQWKSRYVVRTKHRTLTDAIKGADVFLGLSAKGALKKEMVKSMAKKPIIFACANPDPEITPEEINKVRNDAIVATGRSDYPNQVNNLIGFPYIFRGALDVRSKTINEEMKVAAANAIAKLAREDVPDEVVAAMGGERPHYGKDYIIPSTFDPRLISVIPAAVAKAAIDSGVARKNIDNFDVYKDQLKQRLDPTVTIMQGINSFIKKNQKRIVFADGEDENTLKAAIAFKNSKLGIPILVGKESKIKEQIKNIGYSENFDIEIVNSKDEEKRKRYVKHLFEKLQREQGLLERDCDRMIRNDRVVWATS
;
A
#
# COMPACT_ATOMS: atom_id res chain seq x y z
N VAL A 1 -33.81 29.71 13.06
CA VAL A 1 -33.25 29.57 11.67
C VAL A 1 -33.55 28.14 11.26
N ASP A 2 -34.41 28.02 10.26
CA ASP A 2 -34.96 26.73 9.81
C ASP A 2 -33.91 25.97 8.98
N LEU A 3 -33.22 25.03 9.60
CA LEU A 3 -32.19 24.19 8.97
C LEU A 3 -32.74 23.33 7.79
N SER A 4 -34.05 23.06 7.77
CA SER A 4 -34.69 22.25 6.71
C SER A 4 -34.66 22.96 5.35
N LYS A 5 -34.78 24.30 5.34
CA LYS A 5 -34.70 25.10 4.12
C LYS A 5 -33.27 25.25 3.60
N PHE A 6 -32.27 25.19 4.48
CA PHE A 6 -30.85 25.28 4.11
C PHE A 6 -30.36 23.95 3.47
N ILE A 7 -30.80 22.82 4.00
CA ILE A 7 -30.45 21.49 3.47
C ILE A 7 -31.10 21.23 2.10
N ASN A 8 -32.35 21.63 1.90
CA ASN A 8 -33.04 21.49 0.61
C ASN A 8 -32.46 22.40 -0.49
N HIS A 9 -31.89 23.56 -0.14
CA HIS A 9 -31.27 24.46 -1.13
C HIS A 9 -29.89 23.97 -1.59
N ILE A 10 -29.17 23.23 -0.74
CA ILE A 10 -27.87 22.64 -1.09
C ILE A 10 -28.06 21.37 -1.92
N SER A 11 -29.07 20.52 -1.62
CA SER A 11 -29.27 19.28 -2.33
C SER A 11 -29.79 19.44 -3.79
N LEU A 12 -30.55 20.50 -4.08
CA LEU A 12 -31.15 20.72 -5.41
C LEU A 12 -30.18 21.32 -6.44
N ASN A 13 -29.11 21.99 -6.01
CA ASN A 13 -28.19 22.66 -6.95
C ASN A 13 -26.88 21.89 -7.22
N PHE A 14 -26.55 20.86 -6.42
CA PHE A 14 -25.31 20.11 -6.59
C PHE A 14 -25.49 18.75 -7.29
N THR A 15 -26.69 18.20 -7.32
CA THR A 15 -26.96 16.89 -7.92
C THR A 15 -26.67 16.82 -9.43
N PRO A 16 -26.99 17.84 -10.26
CA PRO A 16 -26.66 17.78 -11.68
C PRO A 16 -25.16 17.89 -11.96
N ILE A 17 -24.43 18.72 -11.19
CA ILE A 17 -22.99 18.93 -11.37
C ILE A 17 -22.22 17.69 -10.92
N VAL A 18 -22.59 17.08 -9.79
CA VAL A 18 -22.00 15.83 -9.30
C VAL A 18 -22.31 14.68 -10.26
N HIS A 19 -23.53 14.60 -10.82
CA HIS A 19 -23.88 13.59 -11.83
C HIS A 19 -23.13 13.82 -13.15
N LEU A 20 -22.91 15.07 -13.56
CA LEU A 20 -22.14 15.41 -14.75
C LEU A 20 -20.65 15.04 -14.57
N LEU A 21 -20.06 15.42 -13.43
CA LEU A 21 -18.69 15.07 -13.07
C LEU A 21 -18.49 13.55 -12.96
N LEU A 22 -19.43 12.83 -12.33
CA LEU A 22 -19.41 11.37 -12.25
C LEU A 22 -19.65 10.68 -13.60
N SER A 23 -20.41 11.31 -14.53
CA SER A 23 -20.61 10.77 -15.88
C SER A 23 -19.42 11.02 -16.79
N GLU A 24 -18.69 12.12 -16.61
CA GLU A 24 -17.44 12.38 -17.31
C GLU A 24 -16.31 11.50 -16.77
N MET A 25 -16.25 11.27 -15.45
CA MET A 25 -15.29 10.32 -14.84
C MET A 25 -15.50 8.87 -15.32
N LYS A 26 -16.72 8.46 -15.71
CA LYS A 26 -16.98 7.12 -16.27
C LYS A 26 -16.52 6.92 -17.72
N LYS A 27 -16.12 7.98 -18.42
CA LYS A 27 -15.70 7.92 -19.84
C LYS A 27 -14.20 7.99 -20.06
N THR A 28 -13.41 8.39 -19.09
CA THR A 28 -11.94 8.36 -19.18
C THR A 28 -11.43 7.03 -18.66
N LYS A 29 -10.80 6.23 -19.52
CA LYS A 29 -9.91 5.15 -19.06
C LYS A 29 -8.86 5.82 -18.16
N ILE A 30 -8.87 5.48 -16.88
CA ILE A 30 -8.09 6.11 -15.80
C ILE A 30 -6.57 6.15 -16.11
N ASP A 31 -6.10 5.36 -17.08
CA ASP A 31 -4.69 5.16 -17.40
C ASP A 31 -4.24 5.74 -18.75
N HIS A 32 -5.05 6.58 -19.41
CA HIS A 32 -4.65 7.25 -20.65
C HIS A 32 -4.38 8.73 -20.40
N TYR A 33 -3.15 9.13 -20.50
CA TYR A 33 -2.70 10.52 -20.50
C TYR A 33 -1.87 10.80 -21.76
N THR A 34 -1.79 12.06 -22.16
CA THR A 34 -0.93 12.55 -23.23
C THR A 34 0.30 13.22 -22.65
N ASP A 35 1.39 13.29 -23.42
CA ASP A 35 2.59 14.02 -23.00
C ASP A 35 2.28 15.49 -22.66
N LYS A 36 1.33 16.09 -23.39
CA LYS A 36 0.88 17.45 -23.11
C LYS A 36 0.22 17.56 -21.73
N GLU A 37 -0.70 16.66 -21.39
CA GLU A 37 -1.34 16.64 -20.06
C GLU A 37 -0.33 16.45 -18.94
N ALA A 38 0.68 15.58 -19.14
CA ALA A 38 1.75 15.39 -18.18
C ALA A 38 2.60 16.66 -18.01
N LEU A 39 2.96 17.34 -19.11
CA LEU A 39 3.71 18.61 -19.06
C LEU A 39 2.88 19.73 -18.41
N ASP A 40 1.59 19.84 -18.76
CA ASP A 40 0.69 20.82 -18.17
C ASP A 40 0.53 20.59 -16.66
N PHE A 41 0.40 19.34 -16.21
CA PHE A 41 0.35 18.98 -14.79
C PHE A 41 1.58 19.46 -14.00
N HIS A 42 2.78 19.33 -14.57
CA HIS A 42 4.02 19.76 -13.90
C HIS A 42 4.21 21.28 -13.89
N LYS A 43 3.56 22.00 -14.81
CA LYS A 43 3.69 23.44 -14.98
C LYS A 43 2.54 24.23 -14.35
N ASP A 44 1.35 23.62 -14.16
CA ASP A 44 0.13 24.32 -13.75
C ASP A 44 0.27 24.99 -12.38
N LYS A 45 -0.28 26.22 -12.24
CA LYS A 45 -0.28 27.05 -11.04
C LYS A 45 1.11 27.36 -10.50
N LYS A 46 1.79 26.36 -9.92
CA LYS A 46 3.15 26.47 -9.37
C LYS A 46 4.00 25.34 -9.96
N PRO A 47 5.09 25.64 -10.68
CA PRO A 47 5.94 24.61 -11.25
C PRO A 47 6.52 23.68 -10.19
N GLY A 48 6.68 22.40 -10.56
CA GLY A 48 7.15 21.34 -9.66
C GLY A 48 6.05 20.72 -8.81
N LYS A 49 6.43 19.83 -7.90
CA LYS A 49 5.50 19.07 -7.06
C LYS A 49 5.71 19.28 -5.56
N ILE A 50 6.80 19.94 -5.17
CA ILE A 50 7.20 20.14 -3.78
C ILE A 50 7.02 21.58 -3.37
N GLU A 51 6.53 21.78 -2.16
CA GLU A 51 6.44 23.05 -1.49
C GLU A 51 6.91 22.91 -0.02
N ILE A 52 7.72 23.84 0.44
CA ILE A 52 8.17 23.88 1.85
C ILE A 52 7.33 24.88 2.60
N ILE A 53 6.65 24.42 3.65
CA ILE A 53 5.81 25.23 4.53
C ILE A 53 6.30 25.16 5.98
N SER A 54 6.08 26.24 6.73
CA SER A 54 6.40 26.26 8.18
C SER A 54 5.46 25.36 8.96
N SER A 55 6.01 24.51 9.83
CA SER A 55 5.25 23.68 10.78
C SER A 55 4.94 24.43 12.09
N LYS A 56 5.48 25.64 12.29
CA LYS A 56 5.30 26.48 13.48
C LYS A 56 4.74 27.84 13.09
N ASN A 57 3.92 28.41 13.96
CA ASN A 57 3.45 29.78 13.79
C ASN A 57 4.61 30.77 13.94
N MET A 58 4.65 31.78 13.06
CA MET A 58 5.66 32.84 13.05
C MET A 58 4.97 34.21 12.91
N THR A 59 3.92 34.46 13.72
CA THR A 59 3.05 35.63 13.57
C THR A 59 3.35 36.72 14.61
N THR A 60 4.00 36.35 15.71
CA THR A 60 4.29 37.31 16.80
C THR A 60 5.80 37.48 17.05
N LYS A 61 6.19 38.60 17.71
CA LYS A 61 7.57 38.78 18.16
C LYS A 61 8.03 37.69 19.11
N ARG A 62 7.09 37.11 19.89
CA ARG A 62 7.39 35.99 20.78
C ARG A 62 7.71 34.73 20.00
N ASP A 63 6.94 34.43 18.95
CA ASP A 63 7.19 33.27 18.07
C ASP A 63 8.57 33.37 17.43
N LEU A 64 8.91 34.57 16.94
CA LEU A 64 10.21 34.82 16.33
C LEU A 64 11.35 34.64 17.37
N ALA A 65 11.19 35.13 18.58
CA ALA A 65 12.17 34.97 19.64
C ALA A 65 12.38 33.53 20.06
N LEU A 66 11.32 32.69 20.04
CA LEU A 66 11.41 31.27 20.35
C LEU A 66 12.01 30.46 19.18
N ALA A 67 11.61 30.77 17.95
CA ALA A 67 12.00 29.98 16.78
C ALA A 67 13.38 30.35 16.25
N TYR A 68 13.87 31.55 16.49
CA TYR A 68 15.17 32.03 16.00
C TYR A 68 16.00 32.61 17.15
N SER A 69 16.21 33.93 17.22
CA SER A 69 17.09 34.54 18.23
C SER A 69 16.28 35.21 19.32
N PRO A 70 16.55 34.96 20.62
CA PRO A 70 17.64 34.12 21.19
C PRO A 70 17.24 32.66 21.50
N GLY A 71 15.97 32.30 21.40
CA GLY A 71 15.42 31.02 21.89
C GLY A 71 16.04 29.77 21.27
N VAL A 72 16.48 29.87 20.00
CA VAL A 72 17.13 28.75 19.26
C VAL A 72 18.42 28.25 19.94
N ALA A 73 19.04 29.04 20.81
CA ALA A 73 20.24 28.63 21.54
C ALA A 73 19.97 27.43 22.49
N ALA A 74 18.75 27.28 22.98
CA ALA A 74 18.41 26.20 23.88
C ALA A 74 18.45 24.81 23.20
N PRO A 75 17.76 24.55 22.05
CA PRO A 75 17.90 23.29 21.33
C PRO A 75 19.31 23.07 20.79
N VAL A 76 20.03 24.10 20.33
CA VAL A 76 21.43 23.97 19.89
C VAL A 76 22.30 23.39 21.01
N LYS A 77 22.20 23.93 22.23
CA LYS A 77 22.94 23.41 23.38
C LYS A 77 22.57 21.96 23.71
N LYS A 78 21.27 21.62 23.69
CA LYS A 78 20.81 20.26 23.92
C LYS A 78 21.36 19.26 22.92
N ILE A 79 21.36 19.62 21.64
CA ILE A 79 21.88 18.76 20.56
C ILE A 79 23.40 18.62 20.68
N SER A 80 24.12 19.67 21.04
CA SER A 80 25.58 19.59 21.24
C SER A 80 25.97 18.70 22.41
N GLU A 81 25.17 18.65 23.46
CA GLU A 81 25.35 17.78 24.62
C GLU A 81 24.95 16.30 24.31
N ASN A 82 23.91 16.13 23.50
CA ASN A 82 23.40 14.82 23.10
C ASN A 82 22.87 14.86 21.66
N PRO A 83 23.62 14.34 20.66
CA PRO A 83 23.20 14.35 19.25
C PRO A 83 21.84 13.69 18.98
N GLU A 84 21.42 12.70 19.78
CA GLU A 84 20.09 12.08 19.63
C GLU A 84 18.94 13.08 19.85
N ALA A 85 19.16 14.16 20.58
CA ALA A 85 18.17 15.22 20.77
C ALA A 85 17.80 15.94 19.46
N ALA A 86 18.60 15.80 18.39
CA ALA A 86 18.25 16.32 17.07
C ALA A 86 16.95 15.71 16.53
N TYR A 87 16.64 14.47 16.86
CA TYR A 87 15.38 13.82 16.49
C TYR A 87 14.14 14.39 17.19
N ASP A 88 14.33 15.08 18.33
CA ASP A 88 13.24 15.67 19.13
C ASP A 88 13.05 17.16 18.81
N TYR A 89 14.11 17.88 18.45
CA TYR A 89 14.11 19.33 18.29
C TYR A 89 14.24 19.83 16.84
N THR A 90 14.39 18.93 15.87
CA THR A 90 14.51 19.29 14.44
C THR A 90 13.63 18.38 13.58
N SER A 91 13.54 18.71 12.29
CA SER A 91 12.84 17.87 11.30
C SER A 91 13.56 16.54 10.97
N LYS A 92 14.79 16.34 11.45
CA LYS A 92 15.65 15.17 11.13
C LYS A 92 14.90 13.85 11.28
N GLY A 93 14.10 13.69 12.34
CA GLY A 93 13.41 12.43 12.64
C GLY A 93 12.31 12.04 11.63
N ASN A 94 11.87 12.99 10.80
CA ASN A 94 10.83 12.77 9.79
C ASN A 94 11.26 13.18 8.37
N LEU A 95 12.52 13.48 8.13
CA LEU A 95 13.03 13.99 6.85
C LEU A 95 13.89 12.94 6.14
N VAL A 96 13.50 12.57 4.91
CA VAL A 96 14.23 11.64 4.04
C VAL A 96 14.75 12.37 2.82
N ALA A 97 16.04 12.19 2.47
CA ALA A 97 16.58 12.62 1.20
C ALA A 97 16.30 11.58 0.11
N VAL A 98 15.77 12.01 -1.03
CA VAL A 98 15.74 11.22 -2.27
C VAL A 98 16.91 11.65 -3.13
N ILE A 99 17.84 10.75 -3.41
CA ILE A 99 19.11 11.08 -4.03
C ILE A 99 19.30 10.31 -5.33
N SER A 100 19.64 11.04 -6.40
CA SER A 100 19.95 10.48 -7.72
C SER A 100 21.11 11.21 -8.37
N ASN A 101 21.86 10.51 -9.24
CA ASN A 101 22.75 11.13 -10.22
C ASN A 101 22.18 11.03 -11.65
N GLY A 102 20.97 10.52 -11.83
CA GLY A 102 20.29 10.41 -13.11
C GLY A 102 20.92 9.44 -14.10
N SER A 103 21.69 8.46 -13.62
CA SER A 103 22.40 7.51 -14.49
C SER A 103 21.53 6.36 -15.00
N ALA A 104 20.29 6.16 -14.45
CA ALA A 104 19.39 5.05 -14.83
C ALA A 104 17.91 5.45 -14.79
N ILE A 105 17.55 6.61 -15.35
CA ILE A 105 16.21 7.20 -15.25
C ILE A 105 15.17 6.36 -16.00
N LEU A 106 14.17 5.77 -15.30
CA LEU A 106 12.96 5.13 -15.84
C LEU A 106 13.20 4.20 -17.06
N GLY A 107 14.35 3.53 -17.14
CA GLY A 107 14.70 2.69 -18.30
C GLY A 107 15.16 3.47 -19.54
N MET A 108 15.15 4.81 -19.51
CA MET A 108 15.71 5.66 -20.57
C MET A 108 17.24 5.77 -20.52
N GLY A 109 17.85 5.29 -19.43
CA GLY A 109 19.29 5.30 -19.24
C GLY A 109 19.82 6.57 -18.59
N ASN A 110 21.07 6.91 -18.91
CA ASN A 110 21.76 8.07 -18.33
C ASN A 110 21.37 9.36 -19.05
N LEU A 111 20.50 10.15 -18.43
CA LEU A 111 20.09 11.48 -18.90
C LEU A 111 20.66 12.62 -18.04
N GLY A 112 21.39 12.28 -16.96
CA GLY A 112 22.03 13.21 -16.04
C GLY A 112 21.15 13.68 -14.89
N ALA A 113 21.80 14.26 -13.88
CA ALA A 113 21.20 14.62 -12.62
C ALA A 113 19.99 15.55 -12.76
N LEU A 114 20.10 16.65 -13.50
CA LEU A 114 19.01 17.62 -13.64
C LEU A 114 17.76 17.01 -14.29
N ALA A 115 17.93 16.09 -15.24
CA ALA A 115 16.80 15.44 -15.91
C ALA A 115 16.05 14.45 -15.00
N SER A 116 16.67 13.96 -13.92
CA SER A 116 16.02 13.09 -12.94
C SER A 116 15.06 13.84 -12.00
N LYS A 117 15.21 15.16 -11.84
CA LYS A 117 14.46 15.96 -10.87
C LYS A 117 12.94 15.74 -10.91
N PRO A 118 12.24 15.70 -12.04
CA PRO A 118 10.80 15.45 -12.04
C PRO A 118 10.42 14.08 -11.42
N VAL A 119 11.25 13.06 -11.58
CA VAL A 119 11.05 11.74 -10.98
C VAL A 119 11.29 11.80 -9.47
N MET A 120 12.39 12.46 -9.05
CA MET A 120 12.78 12.59 -7.64
C MET A 120 11.77 13.41 -6.84
N GLU A 121 11.27 14.53 -7.37
CA GLU A 121 10.14 15.26 -6.76
C GLU A 121 8.89 14.37 -6.64
N GLY A 122 8.59 13.55 -7.66
CA GLY A 122 7.51 12.59 -7.61
C GLY A 122 7.70 11.61 -6.45
N LYS A 123 8.90 11.05 -6.28
CA LYS A 123 9.23 10.13 -5.20
C LYS A 123 9.05 10.81 -3.82
N ALA A 124 9.50 12.05 -3.68
CA ALA A 124 9.36 12.82 -2.43
C ALA A 124 7.87 13.07 -2.07
N VAL A 125 7.02 13.40 -3.06
CA VAL A 125 5.57 13.54 -2.85
C VAL A 125 4.93 12.22 -2.41
N LEU A 126 5.37 11.08 -2.93
CA LEU A 126 4.87 9.76 -2.53
C LEU A 126 5.20 9.45 -1.07
N PHE A 127 6.40 9.80 -0.59
CA PHE A 127 6.75 9.72 0.83
C PHE A 127 5.77 10.49 1.71
N LYS A 128 5.46 11.74 1.34
CA LYS A 128 4.53 12.59 2.10
C LYS A 128 3.11 12.03 2.04
N ARG A 129 2.63 11.71 0.84
CA ARG A 129 1.24 11.30 0.61
C ARG A 129 0.87 9.99 1.30
N PHE A 130 1.78 8.99 1.29
CA PHE A 130 1.47 7.63 1.73
C PHE A 130 1.99 7.31 3.13
N ALA A 131 2.99 8.04 3.62
CA ALA A 131 3.59 7.74 4.93
C ALA A 131 3.79 8.95 5.84
N ASP A 132 3.32 10.13 5.44
CA ASP A 132 3.54 11.40 6.16
C ASP A 132 5.03 11.63 6.50
N ILE A 133 5.91 11.29 5.57
CA ILE A 133 7.34 11.55 5.65
C ILE A 133 7.64 12.80 4.83
N ASP A 134 8.27 13.78 5.45
CA ASP A 134 8.81 14.93 4.74
C ASP A 134 10.02 14.48 3.90
N SER A 135 10.09 14.92 2.66
CA SER A 135 11.16 14.48 1.77
C SER A 135 11.59 15.59 0.83
N ILE A 136 12.88 15.63 0.57
CA ILE A 136 13.50 16.56 -0.39
C ILE A 136 14.34 15.73 -1.35
N ASP A 137 14.27 16.08 -2.63
CA ASP A 137 15.11 15.51 -3.67
C ASP A 137 16.44 16.27 -3.78
N LEU A 138 17.51 15.52 -4.00
CA LEU A 138 18.87 16.03 -4.14
C LEU A 138 19.53 15.35 -5.35
N GLU A 139 19.65 16.08 -6.45
CA GLU A 139 20.31 15.63 -7.66
C GLU A 139 21.82 15.92 -7.58
N ILE A 140 22.64 14.87 -7.64
CA ILE A 140 24.10 14.98 -7.57
C ILE A 140 24.69 14.88 -8.96
N ASP A 141 25.21 15.99 -9.51
CA ASP A 141 25.91 16.01 -10.79
C ASP A 141 27.35 15.52 -10.63
N CYS A 142 27.49 14.22 -10.40
CA CYS A 142 28.77 13.54 -10.23
C CYS A 142 28.71 12.12 -10.79
N LYS A 143 29.80 11.64 -11.35
CA LYS A 143 29.97 10.30 -11.91
C LYS A 143 30.77 9.37 -11.02
N GLU A 144 31.70 9.92 -10.25
CA GLU A 144 32.58 9.11 -9.42
C GLU A 144 31.93 8.66 -8.14
N THR A 145 31.89 7.36 -7.90
CA THR A 145 31.19 6.75 -6.73
C THR A 145 31.68 7.30 -5.40
N ASP A 146 32.98 7.54 -5.25
CA ASP A 146 33.57 8.08 -4.02
C ASP A 146 33.17 9.53 -3.76
N GLU A 147 33.04 10.35 -4.79
CA GLU A 147 32.56 11.73 -4.67
C GLU A 147 31.06 11.75 -4.29
N ILE A 148 30.25 10.87 -4.88
CA ILE A 148 28.85 10.72 -4.50
C ILE A 148 28.72 10.32 -3.01
N VAL A 149 29.48 9.32 -2.58
CA VAL A 149 29.49 8.84 -1.18
C VAL A 149 29.91 9.97 -0.23
N ASN A 150 30.98 10.71 -0.56
CA ASN A 150 31.48 11.82 0.26
C ASN A 150 30.48 12.99 0.31
N SER A 151 29.83 13.31 -0.79
CA SER A 151 28.77 14.32 -0.83
C SER A 151 27.62 13.96 0.10
N ILE A 152 27.10 12.74 -0.02
CA ILE A 152 26.00 12.23 0.81
C ILE A 152 26.40 12.22 2.29
N LYS A 153 27.59 11.72 2.63
CA LYS A 153 28.11 11.71 4.00
C LYS A 153 28.09 13.09 4.64
N ASN A 154 28.46 14.12 3.89
CA ASN A 154 28.59 15.48 4.42
C ASN A 154 27.25 16.14 4.77
N PHE A 155 26.16 15.82 4.08
CA PHE A 155 24.84 16.36 4.40
C PHE A 155 23.91 15.37 5.12
N ALA A 156 24.29 14.11 5.28
CA ALA A 156 23.55 13.10 6.01
C ALA A 156 23.08 13.49 7.43
N PRO A 157 23.83 14.34 8.18
CA PRO A 157 23.35 14.81 9.49
C PRO A 157 21.98 15.48 9.48
N SER A 158 21.56 16.05 8.36
CA SER A 158 20.26 16.72 8.20
C SER A 158 19.08 15.75 8.10
N PHE A 159 19.32 14.48 7.80
CA PHE A 159 18.28 13.52 7.44
C PHE A 159 18.16 12.37 8.45
N GLY A 160 16.94 11.84 8.58
CA GLY A 160 16.67 10.61 9.33
C GLY A 160 16.83 9.34 8.49
N GLY A 161 16.88 9.48 7.15
CA GLY A 161 17.07 8.38 6.21
C GLY A 161 17.39 8.87 4.81
N ILE A 162 17.92 7.98 3.97
CA ILE A 162 18.33 8.25 2.59
C ILE A 162 17.73 7.20 1.67
N ASN A 163 16.96 7.66 0.67
CA ASN A 163 16.52 6.85 -0.45
C ASN A 163 17.39 7.14 -1.67
N LEU A 164 18.11 6.14 -2.15
CA LEU A 164 18.84 6.21 -3.42
C LEU A 164 17.89 5.79 -4.55
N GLU A 165 17.91 6.50 -5.67
CA GLU A 165 16.98 6.31 -6.78
C GLU A 165 17.67 6.50 -8.12
N ASP A 166 17.32 5.70 -9.14
CA ASP A 166 17.76 5.84 -10.52
C ASP A 166 19.31 5.92 -10.68
N ILE A 167 20.05 5.19 -9.84
CA ILE A 167 21.52 5.05 -9.94
C ILE A 167 21.85 3.72 -10.61
N ALA A 168 22.64 3.77 -11.68
CA ALA A 168 22.96 2.59 -12.48
C ALA A 168 23.84 1.56 -11.73
N ALA A 169 23.62 0.28 -12.01
CA ALA A 169 24.55 -0.77 -11.60
C ALA A 169 25.81 -0.76 -12.49
N PRO A 170 27.02 -1.03 -11.94
CA PRO A 170 27.28 -1.55 -10.59
C PRO A 170 27.43 -0.47 -9.50
N ASP A 171 27.44 0.82 -9.85
CA ASP A 171 27.75 1.93 -8.94
C ASP A 171 26.75 2.00 -7.77
N CYS A 172 25.47 1.73 -8.03
CA CYS A 172 24.44 1.71 -6.98
C CYS A 172 24.76 0.73 -5.84
N PHE A 173 25.36 -0.42 -6.13
CA PHE A 173 25.76 -1.39 -5.10
C PHE A 173 26.90 -0.85 -4.23
N ILE A 174 27.90 -0.24 -4.88
CA ILE A 174 29.08 0.29 -4.20
C ILE A 174 28.68 1.47 -3.31
N ILE A 175 27.87 2.38 -3.85
CA ILE A 175 27.41 3.58 -3.13
C ILE A 175 26.58 3.18 -1.93
N GLU A 176 25.57 2.31 -2.11
CA GLU A 176 24.72 1.86 -1.02
C GLU A 176 25.50 1.14 0.08
N GLN A 177 26.39 0.22 -0.30
CA GLN A 177 27.21 -0.52 0.65
C GLN A 177 28.10 0.43 1.47
N LYS A 178 28.85 1.32 0.82
CA LYS A 178 29.72 2.28 1.52
C LYS A 178 28.95 3.20 2.44
N LEU A 179 27.79 3.70 2.00
CA LEU A 179 26.95 4.56 2.84
C LEU A 179 26.41 3.81 4.06
N LYS A 180 25.97 2.56 3.93
CA LYS A 180 25.53 1.72 5.06
C LYS A 180 26.64 1.44 6.07
N GLU A 181 27.89 1.39 5.63
CA GLU A 181 29.05 1.18 6.51
C GLU A 181 29.43 2.42 7.33
N ILE A 182 29.23 3.64 6.75
CA ILE A 182 29.70 4.88 7.37
C ILE A 182 28.59 5.71 8.02
N LEU A 183 27.33 5.48 7.70
CA LEU A 183 26.19 6.19 8.26
C LEU A 183 25.43 5.34 9.28
N ASP A 184 24.87 5.99 10.28
CA ASP A 184 24.06 5.39 11.34
C ASP A 184 22.54 5.67 11.14
N ILE A 185 22.13 6.00 9.92
CA ILE A 185 20.75 6.19 9.49
C ILE A 185 20.41 5.24 8.35
N PRO A 186 19.12 4.89 8.13
CA PRO A 186 18.69 4.06 7.02
C PRO A 186 19.16 4.56 5.66
N VAL A 187 19.85 3.71 4.90
CA VAL A 187 20.14 3.91 3.49
C VAL A 187 19.50 2.77 2.71
N PHE A 188 18.72 3.11 1.68
CA PHE A 188 17.90 2.16 0.94
C PHE A 188 17.85 2.58 -0.53
N HIS A 189 18.15 1.66 -1.45
CA HIS A 189 18.02 1.88 -2.88
C HIS A 189 16.71 1.24 -3.36
N ASP A 190 15.74 2.08 -3.71
CA ASP A 190 14.38 1.57 -3.97
C ASP A 190 14.30 0.67 -5.22
N ASP A 191 15.01 0.99 -6.30
CA ASP A 191 15.04 0.14 -7.51
C ASP A 191 15.55 -1.27 -7.23
N GLN A 192 16.41 -1.44 -6.24
CA GLN A 192 16.87 -2.76 -5.80
C GLN A 192 15.83 -3.39 -4.87
N HIS A 193 15.60 -2.77 -3.73
CA HIS A 193 14.93 -3.40 -2.60
C HIS A 193 13.41 -3.26 -2.64
N GLY A 194 12.88 -2.17 -3.20
CA GLY A 194 11.42 -2.01 -3.38
C GLY A 194 10.84 -3.11 -4.25
N THR A 195 11.41 -3.29 -5.45
CA THR A 195 11.01 -4.38 -6.37
C THR A 195 11.17 -5.76 -5.73
N ALA A 196 12.26 -5.99 -4.99
CA ALA A 196 12.50 -7.27 -4.31
C ALA A 196 11.42 -7.58 -3.26
N ILE A 197 11.03 -6.61 -2.46
CA ILE A 197 10.03 -6.79 -1.40
C ILE A 197 8.66 -7.11 -2.00
N ILE A 198 8.24 -6.36 -3.02
CA ILE A 198 6.92 -6.57 -3.64
C ILE A 198 6.85 -7.88 -4.40
N THR A 199 7.90 -8.23 -5.18
CA THR A 199 7.93 -9.52 -5.88
C THR A 199 7.99 -10.69 -4.91
N THR A 200 8.66 -10.54 -3.77
CA THR A 200 8.68 -11.57 -2.71
C THR A 200 7.30 -11.75 -2.08
N ALA A 201 6.60 -10.65 -1.76
CA ALA A 201 5.22 -10.72 -1.26
C ALA A 201 4.29 -11.43 -2.26
N ALA A 202 4.40 -11.07 -3.54
CA ALA A 202 3.66 -11.71 -4.61
C ALA A 202 3.99 -13.19 -4.74
N LEU A 203 5.28 -13.56 -4.64
CA LEU A 203 5.73 -14.94 -4.70
C LEU A 203 5.14 -15.79 -3.56
N ILE A 204 5.15 -15.27 -2.32
CA ILE A 204 4.57 -15.96 -1.16
C ILE A 204 3.10 -16.30 -1.43
N ASN A 205 2.32 -15.35 -1.91
CA ASN A 205 0.90 -15.55 -2.19
C ASN A 205 0.64 -16.43 -3.42
N ALA A 206 1.41 -16.27 -4.48
CA ALA A 206 1.29 -17.11 -5.66
C ALA A 206 1.63 -18.57 -5.36
N LEU A 207 2.63 -18.81 -4.50
CA LEU A 207 2.98 -20.18 -4.06
C LEU A 207 1.87 -20.81 -3.22
N ASP A 208 1.24 -20.06 -2.34
CA ASP A 208 0.10 -20.50 -1.54
C ASP A 208 -1.07 -20.94 -2.44
N ILE A 209 -1.47 -20.10 -3.41
CA ILE A 209 -2.55 -20.40 -4.37
C ILE A 209 -2.21 -21.61 -5.26
N CYS A 210 -0.94 -21.74 -5.68
CA CYS A 210 -0.49 -22.87 -6.50
C CYS A 210 -0.33 -24.17 -5.71
N GLY A 211 -0.25 -24.10 -4.37
CA GLY A 211 0.09 -25.24 -3.50
C GLY A 211 1.55 -25.69 -3.64
N LYS A 212 2.47 -24.75 -3.92
CA LYS A 212 3.90 -25.06 -4.14
C LYS A 212 4.74 -24.70 -2.92
N SER A 213 5.72 -25.54 -2.60
CA SER A 213 6.68 -25.28 -1.52
C SER A 213 7.83 -24.39 -2.00
N ILE A 214 8.08 -23.27 -1.31
CA ILE A 214 9.16 -22.32 -1.62
C ILE A 214 10.55 -23.00 -1.69
N LYS A 215 10.77 -24.06 -0.93
CA LYS A 215 12.05 -24.79 -0.90
C LYS A 215 12.26 -25.69 -2.13
N LYS A 216 11.20 -25.97 -2.93
CA LYS A 216 11.25 -26.93 -4.04
C LYS A 216 11.07 -26.29 -5.41
N ILE A 217 10.65 -25.03 -5.48
CA ILE A 217 10.42 -24.33 -6.75
C ILE A 217 11.72 -24.11 -7.52
N LYS A 218 11.61 -24.16 -8.86
CA LYS A 218 12.66 -23.76 -9.81
C LYS A 218 12.37 -22.36 -10.30
N VAL A 219 13.31 -21.45 -10.10
CA VAL A 219 13.20 -20.03 -10.44
C VAL A 219 14.14 -19.68 -11.58
N VAL A 220 13.63 -19.05 -12.60
CA VAL A 220 14.41 -18.47 -13.70
C VAL A 220 14.32 -16.95 -13.63
N VAL A 221 15.46 -16.29 -13.46
CA VAL A 221 15.59 -14.84 -13.38
C VAL A 221 16.19 -14.35 -14.69
N ASN A 222 15.41 -13.63 -15.49
CA ASN A 222 15.86 -13.05 -16.75
C ASN A 222 16.17 -11.56 -16.57
N GLY A 223 17.44 -11.25 -16.48
CA GLY A 223 18.06 -10.01 -16.07
C GLY A 223 19.08 -10.27 -14.98
N ALA A 224 20.15 -9.48 -14.94
CA ALA A 224 21.20 -9.54 -13.92
C ALA A 224 21.62 -8.13 -13.45
N GLY A 225 20.70 -7.17 -13.56
CA GLY A 225 20.85 -5.82 -13.04
C GLY A 225 20.54 -5.74 -11.54
N ALA A 226 20.48 -4.51 -11.02
CA ALA A 226 20.29 -4.23 -9.61
C ALA A 226 19.02 -4.89 -9.03
N SER A 227 17.87 -4.67 -9.64
CA SER A 227 16.60 -5.25 -9.19
C SER A 227 16.60 -6.79 -9.23
N ALA A 228 17.16 -7.40 -10.30
CA ALA A 228 17.20 -8.86 -10.44
C ALA A 228 18.04 -9.53 -9.34
N GLN A 229 19.17 -8.93 -9.01
CA GLN A 229 20.05 -9.43 -7.95
C GLN A 229 19.37 -9.28 -6.58
N ALA A 230 18.79 -8.11 -6.27
CA ALA A 230 18.10 -7.87 -5.01
C ALA A 230 16.88 -8.80 -4.83
N CYS A 231 16.07 -9.00 -5.88
CA CYS A 231 14.96 -9.95 -5.86
C CYS A 231 15.44 -11.37 -5.57
N THR A 232 16.52 -11.79 -6.22
CA THR A 232 17.09 -13.13 -6.03
C THR A 232 17.57 -13.33 -4.60
N GLU A 233 18.27 -12.34 -4.01
CA GLU A 233 18.72 -12.43 -2.61
C GLU A 233 17.52 -12.50 -1.65
N LEU A 234 16.49 -11.68 -1.84
CA LEU A 234 15.33 -11.71 -0.95
C LEU A 234 14.50 -13.00 -1.10
N PHE A 235 14.44 -13.58 -2.30
CA PHE A 235 13.85 -14.92 -2.51
C PHE A 235 14.63 -16.00 -1.74
N LYS A 236 15.98 -15.94 -1.74
CA LYS A 236 16.83 -16.84 -0.96
C LYS A 236 16.60 -16.68 0.53
N ASN A 237 16.59 -15.44 1.03
CA ASN A 237 16.31 -15.12 2.42
C ASN A 237 14.90 -15.56 2.86
N SER A 238 13.95 -15.63 1.91
CA SER A 238 12.60 -16.14 2.14
C SER A 238 12.47 -17.67 2.02
N GLY A 239 13.56 -18.38 1.65
CA GLY A 239 13.62 -19.84 1.66
C GLY A 239 13.77 -20.52 0.32
N VAL A 240 13.93 -19.80 -0.79
CA VAL A 240 14.26 -20.40 -2.10
C VAL A 240 15.70 -20.89 -2.05
N LYS A 241 15.92 -22.14 -2.44
CA LYS A 241 17.28 -22.70 -2.46
C LYS A 241 18.11 -22.15 -3.64
N SER A 242 19.35 -21.76 -3.36
CA SER A 242 20.25 -21.17 -4.35
C SER A 242 20.46 -22.07 -5.58
N GLU A 243 20.55 -23.38 -5.40
CA GLU A 243 20.71 -24.36 -6.47
C GLU A 243 19.49 -24.44 -7.41
N ASN A 244 18.35 -23.95 -6.99
CA ASN A 244 17.11 -23.93 -7.77
C ASN A 244 16.92 -22.63 -8.56
N ILE A 245 17.84 -21.68 -8.48
CA ILE A 245 17.76 -20.39 -9.16
C ILE A 245 18.73 -20.37 -10.33
N ILE A 246 18.22 -20.04 -11.52
CA ILE A 246 19.03 -19.82 -12.72
C ILE A 246 18.87 -18.38 -13.15
N MET A 247 19.95 -17.61 -13.09
CA MET A 247 19.98 -16.21 -13.53
C MET A 247 20.60 -16.10 -14.94
N LEU A 248 20.03 -15.18 -15.72
CA LEU A 248 20.48 -14.88 -17.08
C LEU A 248 20.75 -13.38 -17.23
N ASP A 249 21.76 -13.06 -18.04
CA ASP A 249 21.98 -11.72 -18.57
C ASP A 249 21.88 -11.71 -20.11
N ARG A 250 22.29 -10.62 -20.76
CA ARG A 250 22.26 -10.49 -22.23
C ARG A 250 23.09 -11.56 -22.95
N LYS A 251 24.04 -12.20 -22.29
CA LYS A 251 24.90 -13.27 -22.83
C LYS A 251 24.34 -14.67 -22.57
N GLY A 252 23.18 -14.78 -21.90
CA GLY A 252 22.56 -16.04 -21.52
C GLY A 252 22.74 -16.41 -20.05
N VAL A 253 22.66 -17.70 -19.75
CA VAL A 253 22.75 -18.22 -18.38
C VAL A 253 24.10 -17.88 -17.73
N ILE A 254 24.08 -17.52 -16.45
CA ILE A 254 25.26 -17.36 -15.61
C ILE A 254 25.63 -18.74 -15.03
N TYR A 255 26.57 -19.43 -15.71
CA TYR A 255 26.92 -20.83 -15.40
C TYR A 255 28.38 -20.99 -14.98
N GLU A 256 28.68 -22.09 -14.31
CA GLU A 256 30.05 -22.45 -13.89
C GLU A 256 31.00 -22.59 -15.07
N GLY A 257 32.11 -21.83 -15.03
CA GLY A 257 33.11 -21.77 -16.11
C GLY A 257 32.86 -20.68 -17.15
N ARG A 258 31.77 -19.93 -17.08
CA ARG A 258 31.57 -18.73 -17.89
C ARG A 258 32.44 -17.59 -17.34
N THR A 259 33.26 -16.97 -18.19
CA THR A 259 34.11 -15.84 -17.84
C THR A 259 33.57 -14.53 -18.42
N GLU A 260 32.93 -14.58 -19.59
CA GLU A 260 32.44 -13.42 -20.32
C GLU A 260 31.31 -12.69 -19.56
N GLY A 261 31.52 -11.41 -19.25
CA GLY A 261 30.53 -10.56 -18.59
C GLY A 261 30.23 -10.92 -17.14
N ILE A 262 31.11 -11.68 -16.49
CA ILE A 262 31.02 -12.00 -15.06
C ILE A 262 31.88 -10.99 -14.28
N ASP A 263 31.24 -10.28 -13.39
CA ASP A 263 31.82 -9.41 -12.38
C ASP A 263 31.66 -10.00 -10.98
N GLN A 264 32.20 -9.30 -9.97
CA GLN A 264 32.09 -9.74 -8.57
C GLN A 264 30.65 -9.92 -8.07
N TRP A 265 29.69 -9.15 -8.62
CA TRP A 265 28.28 -9.19 -8.24
C TRP A 265 27.57 -10.39 -8.86
N LYS A 266 27.77 -10.61 -10.16
CA LYS A 266 27.18 -11.73 -10.90
C LYS A 266 27.78 -13.08 -10.54
N SER A 267 29.05 -13.11 -10.08
CA SER A 267 29.72 -14.35 -9.65
C SER A 267 28.96 -15.08 -8.54
N ARG A 268 28.15 -14.38 -7.73
CA ARG A 268 27.31 -14.95 -6.68
C ARG A 268 26.16 -15.82 -7.20
N TYR A 269 25.82 -15.71 -8.49
CA TYR A 269 24.71 -16.39 -9.14
C TYR A 269 25.15 -17.47 -10.13
N VAL A 270 26.42 -17.78 -10.13
CA VAL A 270 26.97 -18.87 -10.94
C VAL A 270 26.39 -20.20 -10.49
N VAL A 271 25.80 -20.95 -11.42
CA VAL A 271 25.15 -22.23 -11.15
C VAL A 271 25.72 -23.33 -12.04
N ARG A 272 25.88 -24.53 -11.48
CA ARG A 272 26.30 -25.71 -12.25
C ARG A 272 25.14 -26.24 -13.08
N THR A 273 25.13 -25.96 -14.38
CA THR A 273 24.04 -26.34 -15.29
C THR A 273 24.54 -26.49 -16.73
N LYS A 274 23.80 -27.30 -17.51
CA LYS A 274 24.00 -27.43 -18.96
C LYS A 274 23.22 -26.38 -19.77
N HIS A 275 22.30 -25.65 -19.14
CA HIS A 275 21.52 -24.62 -19.82
C HIS A 275 22.40 -23.44 -20.22
N ARG A 276 22.12 -22.85 -21.39
CA ARG A 276 22.85 -21.70 -21.94
C ARG A 276 21.95 -20.54 -22.29
N THR A 277 20.70 -20.86 -22.67
CA THR A 277 19.71 -19.88 -23.14
C THR A 277 18.49 -19.83 -22.22
N LEU A 278 17.68 -18.77 -22.35
CA LEU A 278 16.40 -18.70 -21.65
C LEU A 278 15.48 -19.86 -22.04
N THR A 279 15.47 -20.24 -23.32
CA THR A 279 14.67 -21.36 -23.81
C THR A 279 15.02 -22.67 -23.11
N ASP A 280 16.29 -22.90 -22.79
CA ASP A 280 16.72 -24.10 -22.07
C ASP A 280 16.34 -24.04 -20.59
N ALA A 281 16.62 -22.89 -19.94
CA ALA A 281 16.44 -22.71 -18.51
C ALA A 281 14.98 -22.74 -18.08
N ILE A 282 14.06 -22.21 -18.92
CA ILE A 282 12.65 -22.04 -18.58
C ILE A 282 11.86 -23.35 -18.58
N LYS A 283 12.36 -24.41 -19.24
CA LYS A 283 11.68 -25.69 -19.30
C LYS A 283 11.49 -26.29 -17.91
N GLY A 284 10.23 -26.50 -17.54
CA GLY A 284 9.87 -27.05 -16.24
C GLY A 284 10.13 -26.08 -15.06
N ALA A 285 10.39 -24.80 -15.32
CA ALA A 285 10.49 -23.79 -14.27
C ALA A 285 9.12 -23.49 -13.65
N ASP A 286 9.09 -23.31 -12.33
CA ASP A 286 7.89 -22.92 -11.59
C ASP A 286 7.66 -21.43 -11.62
N VAL A 287 8.74 -20.64 -11.59
CA VAL A 287 8.72 -19.18 -11.50
C VAL A 287 9.61 -18.59 -12.59
N PHE A 288 9.08 -17.62 -13.31
CA PHE A 288 9.83 -16.70 -14.15
C PHE A 288 9.80 -15.30 -13.52
N LEU A 289 10.97 -14.74 -13.30
CA LEU A 289 11.15 -13.35 -12.91
C LEU A 289 11.84 -12.59 -14.05
N GLY A 290 11.06 -11.78 -14.77
CA GLY A 290 11.54 -10.92 -15.85
C GLY A 290 11.85 -9.51 -15.33
N LEU A 291 13.10 -9.11 -15.49
CA LEU A 291 13.63 -7.77 -15.19
C LEU A 291 14.59 -7.40 -16.33
N SER A 292 14.12 -7.49 -17.57
CA SER A 292 14.94 -7.46 -18.76
C SER A 292 14.39 -6.53 -19.84
N ALA A 293 13.73 -7.06 -20.85
CA ALA A 293 13.24 -6.29 -21.99
C ALA A 293 11.95 -6.88 -22.56
N LYS A 294 11.16 -6.01 -23.19
CA LYS A 294 9.95 -6.36 -23.93
C LYS A 294 10.14 -7.60 -24.81
N GLY A 295 9.21 -8.54 -24.74
CA GLY A 295 9.13 -9.69 -25.62
C GLY A 295 10.22 -10.74 -25.42
N ALA A 296 10.97 -10.69 -24.32
CA ALA A 296 12.01 -11.67 -24.00
C ALA A 296 11.43 -13.06 -23.72
N LEU A 297 10.25 -13.17 -23.10
CA LEU A 297 9.56 -14.43 -22.87
C LEU A 297 8.59 -14.73 -24.02
N LYS A 298 8.75 -15.88 -24.69
CA LYS A 298 7.92 -16.30 -25.82
C LYS A 298 6.82 -17.27 -25.38
N LYS A 299 5.73 -17.35 -26.14
CA LYS A 299 4.58 -18.24 -25.86
C LYS A 299 4.98 -19.71 -25.72
N GLU A 300 5.90 -20.18 -26.55
CA GLU A 300 6.42 -21.55 -26.53
C GLU A 300 7.20 -21.82 -25.22
N MET A 301 7.92 -20.84 -24.73
CA MET A 301 8.61 -20.93 -23.44
C MET A 301 7.60 -21.05 -22.30
N VAL A 302 6.53 -20.23 -22.30
CA VAL A 302 5.44 -20.31 -21.31
C VAL A 302 4.78 -21.70 -21.30
N LYS A 303 4.52 -22.28 -22.48
CA LYS A 303 4.00 -23.66 -22.59
C LYS A 303 4.91 -24.70 -21.94
N SER A 304 6.22 -24.49 -21.99
CA SER A 304 7.22 -25.44 -21.48
C SER A 304 7.45 -25.36 -19.98
N MET A 305 6.91 -24.34 -19.28
CA MET A 305 7.00 -24.19 -17.83
C MET A 305 6.23 -25.29 -17.08
N ALA A 306 6.48 -25.42 -15.80
CA ALA A 306 5.75 -26.32 -14.90
C ALA A 306 4.24 -26.05 -14.87
N LYS A 307 3.44 -26.95 -14.30
CA LYS A 307 2.00 -26.71 -14.04
C LYS A 307 1.85 -25.54 -13.06
N LYS A 308 0.81 -24.71 -13.26
CA LYS A 308 0.55 -23.51 -12.48
C LYS A 308 1.82 -22.64 -12.34
N PRO A 309 2.37 -22.13 -13.45
CA PRO A 309 3.57 -21.30 -13.39
C PRO A 309 3.24 -19.92 -12.84
N ILE A 310 4.23 -19.32 -12.18
CA ILE A 310 4.18 -17.95 -11.69
C ILE A 310 5.07 -17.10 -12.60
N ILE A 311 4.52 -16.05 -13.19
CA ILE A 311 5.20 -15.23 -14.18
C ILE A 311 5.18 -13.77 -13.73
N PHE A 312 6.33 -13.26 -13.31
CA PHE A 312 6.56 -11.84 -13.03
C PHE A 312 7.22 -11.22 -14.26
N ALA A 313 6.45 -10.49 -15.07
CA ALA A 313 6.94 -9.80 -16.26
C ALA A 313 7.03 -8.30 -15.95
N CYS A 314 8.16 -7.90 -15.33
CA CYS A 314 8.31 -6.59 -14.68
C CYS A 314 9.13 -5.59 -15.51
N ALA A 315 9.48 -5.88 -16.77
CA ALA A 315 10.13 -4.91 -17.64
C ALA A 315 9.23 -3.70 -17.90
N ASN A 316 9.82 -2.50 -17.88
CA ASN A 316 9.15 -1.23 -18.11
C ASN A 316 9.69 -0.55 -19.38
N PRO A 317 8.84 0.15 -20.19
CA PRO A 317 7.39 0.31 -20.02
C PRO A 317 6.57 -0.89 -20.48
N ASP A 318 7.14 -1.80 -21.24
CA ASP A 318 6.48 -2.97 -21.78
C ASP A 318 7.03 -4.25 -21.15
N PRO A 319 6.16 -5.20 -20.72
CA PRO A 319 6.58 -6.44 -20.08
C PRO A 319 7.28 -7.40 -21.04
N GLU A 320 8.00 -8.38 -20.52
CA GLU A 320 8.63 -9.47 -21.28
C GLU A 320 7.63 -10.29 -22.09
N ILE A 321 6.40 -10.37 -21.62
CA ILE A 321 5.23 -10.96 -22.27
C ILE A 321 3.96 -10.37 -21.64
N THR A 322 2.91 -10.15 -22.43
CA THR A 322 1.66 -9.62 -21.89
C THR A 322 0.76 -10.73 -21.32
N PRO A 323 -0.12 -10.41 -20.34
CA PRO A 323 -1.10 -11.37 -19.83
C PRO A 323 -1.99 -11.97 -20.91
N GLU A 324 -2.37 -11.20 -21.94
CA GLU A 324 -3.18 -11.69 -23.07
C GLU A 324 -2.42 -12.73 -23.91
N GLU A 325 -1.11 -12.55 -24.06
CA GLU A 325 -0.28 -13.52 -24.77
C GLU A 325 -0.12 -14.83 -24.00
N ILE A 326 -0.01 -14.74 -22.65
CA ILE A 326 0.02 -15.90 -21.75
C ILE A 326 -1.31 -16.63 -21.81
N ASN A 327 -2.44 -15.93 -21.69
CA ASN A 327 -3.78 -16.49 -21.69
C ASN A 327 -4.15 -17.22 -23.00
N LYS A 328 -3.53 -16.85 -24.14
CA LYS A 328 -3.70 -17.57 -25.41
C LYS A 328 -3.10 -18.98 -25.40
N VAL A 329 -2.19 -19.27 -24.48
CA VAL A 329 -1.46 -20.55 -24.44
C VAL A 329 -1.61 -21.33 -23.15
N ARG A 330 -2.02 -20.65 -22.04
CA ARG A 330 -2.24 -21.24 -20.71
C ARG A 330 -3.28 -20.42 -19.94
N ASN A 331 -4.09 -21.09 -19.14
CA ASN A 331 -5.08 -20.48 -18.24
C ASN A 331 -4.79 -20.70 -16.75
N ASP A 332 -3.75 -21.50 -16.45
CA ASP A 332 -3.36 -21.90 -15.10
C ASP A 332 -2.21 -21.06 -14.52
N ALA A 333 -1.71 -20.07 -15.26
CA ALA A 333 -0.63 -19.18 -14.82
C ALA A 333 -1.14 -18.09 -13.87
N ILE A 334 -0.32 -17.75 -12.86
CA ILE A 334 -0.44 -16.51 -12.09
C ILE A 334 0.51 -15.50 -12.70
N VAL A 335 -0.01 -14.33 -13.08
CA VAL A 335 0.75 -13.29 -13.77
C VAL A 335 0.74 -12.00 -12.95
N ALA A 336 1.91 -11.37 -12.84
CA ALA A 336 2.06 -10.02 -12.32
C ALA A 336 2.98 -9.20 -13.24
N THR A 337 2.72 -7.89 -13.34
CA THR A 337 3.48 -6.97 -14.19
C THR A 337 3.78 -5.67 -13.46
N GLY A 338 4.66 -4.82 -14.01
CA GLY A 338 4.88 -3.46 -13.50
C GLY A 338 3.76 -2.47 -13.85
N ARG A 339 2.85 -2.83 -14.77
CA ARG A 339 1.84 -1.92 -15.31
C ARG A 339 0.59 -1.85 -14.43
N SER A 340 0.02 -0.64 -14.30
CA SER A 340 -1.19 -0.37 -13.51
C SER A 340 -2.49 -0.86 -14.17
N ASP A 341 -2.47 -1.06 -15.48
CA ASP A 341 -3.63 -1.51 -16.26
C ASP A 341 -3.84 -3.04 -16.24
N TYR A 342 -2.97 -3.77 -15.53
CA TYR A 342 -3.08 -5.22 -15.33
C TYR A 342 -3.30 -5.59 -13.86
N PRO A 343 -3.94 -6.75 -13.58
CA PRO A 343 -3.98 -7.31 -12.24
C PRO A 343 -2.58 -7.57 -11.67
N ASN A 344 -2.47 -7.58 -10.34
CA ASN A 344 -1.22 -7.87 -9.63
C ASN A 344 -0.07 -6.93 -10.02
N GLN A 345 -0.31 -5.62 -9.98
CA GLN A 345 0.72 -4.64 -10.26
C GLN A 345 1.88 -4.73 -9.26
N VAL A 346 3.09 -5.01 -9.73
CA VAL A 346 4.33 -4.91 -8.96
C VAL A 346 4.76 -3.44 -8.97
N ASN A 347 4.46 -2.72 -7.88
CA ASN A 347 4.75 -1.30 -7.75
C ASN A 347 5.43 -1.03 -6.41
N ASN A 348 6.62 -0.44 -6.44
CA ASN A 348 7.43 -0.12 -5.26
C ASN A 348 6.69 0.80 -4.26
N LEU A 349 5.69 1.53 -4.71
CA LEU A 349 4.85 2.40 -3.88
C LEU A 349 4.17 1.66 -2.72
N ILE A 350 3.91 0.37 -2.85
CA ILE A 350 3.35 -0.46 -1.76
C ILE A 350 4.39 -0.70 -0.65
N GLY A 351 5.68 -0.46 -0.92
CA GLY A 351 6.79 -0.82 -0.03
C GLY A 351 7.49 0.37 0.61
N PHE A 352 8.25 1.12 -0.20
CA PHE A 352 9.28 2.05 0.30
C PHE A 352 8.77 3.10 1.31
N PRO A 353 7.61 3.77 1.13
CA PRO A 353 7.22 4.81 2.06
C PRO A 353 6.97 4.26 3.46
N TYR A 354 6.31 3.12 3.51
CA TYR A 354 5.93 2.45 4.75
C TYR A 354 7.13 1.79 5.46
N ILE A 355 8.11 1.30 4.70
CA ILE A 355 9.36 0.76 5.23
C ILE A 355 10.15 1.86 5.93
N PHE A 356 10.30 3.02 5.27
CA PHE A 356 10.93 4.18 5.88
C PHE A 356 10.16 4.68 7.10
N ARG A 357 8.82 4.68 7.06
CA ARG A 357 8.01 5.08 8.23
C ARG A 357 8.32 4.20 9.43
N GLY A 358 8.32 2.88 9.26
CA GLY A 358 8.67 1.96 10.35
C GLY A 358 10.10 2.13 10.85
N ALA A 359 11.06 2.34 9.95
CA ALA A 359 12.46 2.55 10.30
C ALA A 359 12.69 3.88 11.06
N LEU A 360 12.06 4.98 10.59
CA LEU A 360 12.17 6.31 11.23
C LEU A 360 11.55 6.34 12.62
N ASP A 361 10.38 5.71 12.82
CA ASP A 361 9.66 5.75 14.09
C ASP A 361 10.42 5.08 15.24
N VAL A 362 11.24 4.09 14.92
CA VAL A 362 12.14 3.43 15.88
C VAL A 362 13.58 3.95 15.80
N ARG A 363 13.85 5.01 15.03
CA ARG A 363 15.19 5.58 14.81
C ARG A 363 16.20 4.49 14.43
N SER A 364 15.83 3.65 13.46
CA SER A 364 16.67 2.53 13.03
C SER A 364 18.01 3.02 12.46
N LYS A 365 19.08 2.29 12.73
CA LYS A 365 20.42 2.56 12.16
C LYS A 365 20.50 2.15 10.70
N THR A 366 19.70 1.20 10.27
CA THR A 366 19.71 0.63 8.92
C THR A 366 18.36 0.02 8.59
N ILE A 367 18.12 -0.29 7.32
CA ILE A 367 17.07 -1.22 6.88
C ILE A 367 17.77 -2.53 6.51
N ASN A 368 17.67 -3.52 7.41
CA ASN A 368 18.31 -4.83 7.25
C ASN A 368 17.41 -5.86 6.54
N GLU A 369 17.91 -7.08 6.34
CA GLU A 369 17.19 -8.13 5.63
C GLU A 369 15.93 -8.58 6.38
N GLU A 370 15.98 -8.65 7.71
CA GLU A 370 14.86 -9.02 8.56
C GLU A 370 13.70 -8.04 8.39
N MET A 371 13.98 -6.74 8.31
CA MET A 371 12.97 -5.70 8.07
C MET A 371 12.35 -5.84 6.66
N LYS A 372 13.14 -6.15 5.63
CA LYS A 372 12.66 -6.36 4.26
C LYS A 372 11.77 -7.61 4.15
N VAL A 373 12.17 -8.70 4.77
CA VAL A 373 11.36 -9.94 4.85
C VAL A 373 10.07 -9.71 5.63
N ALA A 374 10.13 -8.95 6.73
CA ALA A 374 8.95 -8.61 7.52
C ALA A 374 7.95 -7.76 6.70
N ALA A 375 8.44 -6.79 5.92
CA ALA A 375 7.62 -6.00 5.00
C ALA A 375 6.94 -6.88 3.94
N ALA A 376 7.69 -7.77 3.28
CA ALA A 376 7.14 -8.68 2.28
C ALA A 376 6.05 -9.61 2.85
N ASN A 377 6.28 -10.17 4.04
CA ASN A 377 5.29 -11.00 4.73
C ASN A 377 4.04 -10.21 5.14
N ALA A 378 4.19 -8.97 5.60
CA ALA A 378 3.09 -8.09 5.97
C ALA A 378 2.22 -7.74 4.76
N ILE A 379 2.82 -7.40 3.62
CA ILE A 379 2.14 -7.14 2.35
C ILE A 379 1.40 -8.40 1.88
N ALA A 380 2.05 -9.57 1.89
CA ALA A 380 1.45 -10.83 1.51
C ALA A 380 0.24 -11.18 2.38
N LYS A 381 0.35 -11.00 3.69
CA LYS A 381 -0.76 -11.25 4.63
C LYS A 381 -1.93 -10.31 4.37
N LEU A 382 -1.66 -9.03 4.14
CA LEU A 382 -2.71 -8.03 3.91
C LEU A 382 -3.56 -8.34 2.67
N ALA A 383 -2.97 -8.86 1.59
CA ALA A 383 -3.70 -9.26 0.39
C ALA A 383 -4.69 -10.42 0.63
N ARG A 384 -4.52 -11.20 1.71
CA ARG A 384 -5.40 -12.32 2.08
C ARG A 384 -6.60 -11.88 2.92
N GLU A 385 -6.59 -10.66 3.43
CA GLU A 385 -7.66 -10.09 4.23
C GLU A 385 -8.75 -9.49 3.34
N ASP A 386 -9.98 -9.41 3.85
CA ASP A 386 -11.08 -8.77 3.13
C ASP A 386 -10.75 -7.32 2.77
N VAL A 387 -11.06 -6.95 1.54
CA VAL A 387 -10.74 -5.62 1.01
C VAL A 387 -11.78 -4.59 1.49
N PRO A 388 -11.38 -3.46 2.08
CA PRO A 388 -12.29 -2.40 2.53
C PRO A 388 -13.07 -1.77 1.36
N ASP A 389 -14.28 -1.28 1.65
CA ASP A 389 -15.15 -0.64 0.64
C ASP A 389 -14.51 0.58 -0.02
N GLU A 390 -13.67 1.32 0.68
CA GLU A 390 -12.91 2.45 0.15
C GLU A 390 -11.95 2.03 -0.98
N VAL A 391 -11.29 0.88 -0.81
CA VAL A 391 -10.41 0.30 -1.85
C VAL A 391 -11.25 -0.21 -3.03
N VAL A 392 -12.39 -0.84 -2.74
CA VAL A 392 -13.33 -1.31 -3.79
C VAL A 392 -13.78 -0.14 -4.66
N ALA A 393 -14.15 0.98 -4.04
CA ALA A 393 -14.55 2.19 -4.77
C ALA A 393 -13.40 2.75 -5.64
N ALA A 394 -12.18 2.76 -5.11
CA ALA A 394 -11.00 3.22 -5.85
C ALA A 394 -10.62 2.30 -7.03
N MET A 395 -10.99 1.01 -6.97
CA MET A 395 -10.74 0.01 -8.01
C MET A 395 -11.88 -0.13 -9.04
N GLY A 396 -12.83 0.78 -9.06
CA GLY A 396 -13.93 0.76 -10.05
C GLY A 396 -15.17 0.00 -9.61
N GLY A 397 -15.28 -0.36 -8.32
CA GLY A 397 -16.50 -0.91 -7.70
C GLY A 397 -16.60 -2.43 -7.66
N GLU A 398 -15.68 -3.16 -8.28
CA GLU A 398 -15.59 -4.62 -8.11
C GLU A 398 -14.70 -4.97 -6.92
N ARG A 399 -15.22 -5.79 -5.99
CA ARG A 399 -14.44 -6.24 -4.83
C ARG A 399 -13.43 -7.30 -5.24
N PRO A 400 -12.12 -7.02 -5.16
CA PRO A 400 -11.12 -8.03 -5.42
C PRO A 400 -11.12 -9.09 -4.30
N HIS A 401 -10.91 -10.34 -4.69
CA HIS A 401 -10.79 -11.46 -3.77
C HIS A 401 -9.42 -12.08 -3.91
N TYR A 402 -8.84 -12.49 -2.77
CA TYR A 402 -7.58 -13.22 -2.77
C TYR A 402 -7.62 -14.40 -3.75
N GLY A 403 -6.71 -14.42 -4.72
CA GLY A 403 -6.70 -15.39 -5.81
C GLY A 403 -5.70 -15.00 -6.89
N LYS A 404 -5.73 -15.69 -8.02
CA LYS A 404 -4.76 -15.51 -9.12
C LYS A 404 -4.66 -14.06 -9.63
N ASP A 405 -5.72 -13.27 -9.51
CA ASP A 405 -5.79 -11.90 -10.00
C ASP A 405 -5.64 -10.85 -8.87
N TYR A 406 -5.45 -11.29 -7.61
CA TYR A 406 -5.21 -10.43 -6.46
C TYR A 406 -4.28 -11.10 -5.45
N ILE A 407 -2.96 -11.08 -5.74
CA ILE A 407 -1.88 -11.61 -4.89
C ILE A 407 -1.12 -10.49 -4.15
N ILE A 408 -1.37 -9.24 -4.49
CA ILE A 408 -0.78 -8.04 -3.89
C ILE A 408 -1.91 -7.06 -3.58
N PRO A 409 -1.89 -6.34 -2.44
CA PRO A 409 -2.89 -5.33 -2.14
C PRO A 409 -2.79 -4.14 -3.11
N SER A 410 -3.89 -3.40 -3.26
CA SER A 410 -3.90 -2.14 -4.02
C SER A 410 -2.95 -1.12 -3.41
N THR A 411 -2.30 -0.28 -4.25
CA THR A 411 -1.48 0.85 -3.79
C THR A 411 -2.25 1.87 -2.96
N PHE A 412 -3.56 1.93 -3.11
CA PHE A 412 -4.46 2.83 -2.38
C PHE A 412 -5.11 2.18 -1.15
N ASP A 413 -4.68 0.99 -0.73
CA ASP A 413 -5.21 0.35 0.46
C ASP A 413 -4.81 1.14 1.72
N PRO A 414 -5.77 1.75 2.45
CA PRO A 414 -5.47 2.60 3.60
C PRO A 414 -4.88 1.83 4.79
N ARG A 415 -4.91 0.49 4.76
CA ARG A 415 -4.31 -0.35 5.81
C ARG A 415 -2.80 -0.44 5.71
N LEU A 416 -2.22 -0.15 4.54
CA LEU A 416 -0.77 -0.24 4.29
C LEU A 416 0.03 0.57 5.31
N ILE A 417 -0.43 1.82 5.63
CA ILE A 417 0.26 2.70 6.59
C ILE A 417 0.34 2.13 8.01
N SER A 418 -0.58 1.29 8.41
CA SER A 418 -0.60 0.72 9.77
C SER A 418 0.02 -0.67 9.85
N VAL A 419 -0.03 -1.44 8.77
CA VAL A 419 0.41 -2.85 8.75
C VAL A 419 1.91 -2.96 8.47
N ILE A 420 2.39 -2.31 7.42
CA ILE A 420 3.80 -2.46 7.00
C ILE A 420 4.76 -1.78 7.97
N PRO A 421 4.57 -0.50 8.37
CA PRO A 421 5.48 0.14 9.32
C PRO A 421 5.56 -0.61 10.65
N ALA A 422 4.43 -1.14 11.14
CA ALA A 422 4.40 -1.92 12.38
C ALA A 422 5.24 -3.20 12.28
N ALA A 423 5.17 -3.92 11.16
CA ALA A 423 5.97 -5.11 10.94
C ALA A 423 7.48 -4.78 10.82
N VAL A 424 7.80 -3.70 10.11
CA VAL A 424 9.18 -3.23 9.91
C VAL A 424 9.78 -2.74 11.22
N ALA A 425 9.06 -1.93 12.00
CA ALA A 425 9.50 -1.44 13.30
C ALA A 425 9.74 -2.59 14.28
N LYS A 426 8.83 -3.59 14.30
CA LYS A 426 9.03 -4.79 15.12
C LYS A 426 10.29 -5.54 14.72
N ALA A 427 10.51 -5.78 13.43
CA ALA A 427 11.71 -6.46 12.94
C ALA A 427 12.99 -5.68 13.27
N ALA A 428 12.96 -4.34 13.19
CA ALA A 428 14.08 -3.49 13.59
C ALA A 428 14.42 -3.62 15.09
N ILE A 429 13.41 -3.68 15.94
CA ILE A 429 13.58 -3.89 17.39
C ILE A 429 14.12 -5.29 17.67
N ASP A 430 13.48 -6.32 17.08
CA ASP A 430 13.85 -7.72 17.30
C ASP A 430 15.28 -8.03 16.82
N SER A 431 15.75 -7.36 15.76
CA SER A 431 17.11 -7.51 15.21
C SER A 431 18.16 -6.56 15.84
N GLY A 432 17.76 -5.72 16.81
CA GLY A 432 18.66 -4.86 17.56
C GLY A 432 19.18 -3.63 16.82
N VAL A 433 18.60 -3.26 15.68
CA VAL A 433 19.00 -2.07 14.91
C VAL A 433 18.21 -0.82 15.26
N ALA A 434 17.12 -0.95 16.02
CA ALA A 434 16.32 0.15 16.53
C ALA A 434 17.01 0.85 17.72
N ARG A 435 16.88 2.18 17.80
CA ARG A 435 17.33 3.01 18.95
C ARG A 435 16.17 3.40 19.86
N LYS A 436 14.93 3.18 19.41
CA LYS A 436 13.72 3.46 20.18
C LYS A 436 12.78 2.27 20.13
N ASN A 437 12.23 1.88 21.30
CA ASN A 437 11.26 0.80 21.41
C ASN A 437 9.82 1.33 21.23
N ILE A 438 8.92 0.41 20.91
CA ILE A 438 7.48 0.61 20.87
C ILE A 438 6.86 -0.34 21.90
N ASP A 439 6.27 0.22 22.96
CA ASP A 439 5.72 -0.56 24.07
C ASP A 439 4.39 -1.25 23.70
N ASN A 440 3.58 -0.59 22.85
CA ASN A 440 2.28 -1.10 22.44
C ASN A 440 2.05 -0.92 20.93
N PHE A 441 2.11 -2.02 20.19
CA PHE A 441 1.96 -2.02 18.74
C PHE A 441 0.52 -1.71 18.26
N ASP A 442 -0.51 -1.97 19.07
CA ASP A 442 -1.88 -1.63 18.66
C ASP A 442 -2.10 -0.11 18.75
N VAL A 443 -1.61 0.53 19.80
CA VAL A 443 -1.59 1.99 19.92
C VAL A 443 -0.76 2.61 18.78
N TYR A 444 0.38 2.02 18.47
CA TYR A 444 1.23 2.50 17.37
C TYR A 444 0.54 2.41 16.00
N LYS A 445 -0.13 1.30 15.70
CA LYS A 445 -0.92 1.17 14.47
C LYS A 445 -2.02 2.23 14.36
N ASP A 446 -2.66 2.55 15.47
CA ASP A 446 -3.68 3.59 15.50
C ASP A 446 -3.07 4.99 15.30
N GLN A 447 -1.91 5.28 15.88
CA GLN A 447 -1.17 6.52 15.61
C GLN A 447 -0.77 6.65 14.14
N LEU A 448 -0.36 5.55 13.50
CA LEU A 448 -0.02 5.53 12.09
C LEU A 448 -1.22 5.87 11.18
N LYS A 449 -2.41 5.34 11.47
CA LYS A 449 -3.63 5.68 10.73
C LYS A 449 -3.96 7.17 10.84
N GLN A 450 -3.77 7.76 12.04
CA GLN A 450 -4.04 9.16 12.32
C GLN A 450 -3.17 10.13 11.51
N ARG A 451 -1.97 9.71 11.09
CA ARG A 451 -1.05 10.56 10.31
C ARG A 451 -1.62 10.96 8.95
N LEU A 452 -2.37 10.09 8.31
CA LEU A 452 -2.94 10.37 6.98
C LEU A 452 -4.36 10.94 7.04
N ASP A 453 -5.07 10.69 8.12
CA ASP A 453 -6.43 11.18 8.32
C ASP A 453 -6.63 11.70 9.77
N PRO A 454 -6.52 13.00 10.00
CA PRO A 454 -6.74 13.60 11.31
C PRO A 454 -8.16 13.38 11.87
N THR A 455 -9.17 13.12 11.01
CA THR A 455 -10.54 12.86 11.46
C THR A 455 -10.66 11.51 12.17
N VAL A 456 -9.77 10.58 11.87
CA VAL A 456 -9.66 9.28 12.55
C VAL A 456 -9.48 9.46 14.06
N THR A 457 -8.76 10.49 14.51
CA THR A 457 -8.55 10.76 15.96
C THR A 457 -9.86 11.06 16.68
N ILE A 458 -10.70 11.90 16.08
CA ILE A 458 -12.01 12.25 16.66
C ILE A 458 -12.91 11.01 16.66
N MET A 459 -12.94 10.30 15.52
CA MET A 459 -13.72 9.07 15.38
C MET A 459 -13.25 7.95 16.31
N GLN A 460 -11.96 7.84 16.58
CA GLN A 460 -11.44 6.85 17.53
C GLN A 460 -11.85 7.13 18.97
N GLY A 461 -11.86 8.39 19.39
CA GLY A 461 -12.40 8.78 20.70
C GLY A 461 -13.86 8.35 20.84
N ILE A 462 -14.68 8.64 19.83
CA ILE A 462 -16.07 8.23 19.75
C ILE A 462 -16.19 6.69 19.71
N ASN A 463 -15.45 6.03 18.85
CA ASN A 463 -15.49 4.57 18.70
C ASN A 463 -15.03 3.85 19.99
N SER A 464 -14.01 4.37 20.68
CA SER A 464 -13.57 3.82 21.96
C SER A 464 -14.63 3.93 23.05
N PHE A 465 -15.35 5.05 23.09
CA PHE A 465 -16.47 5.25 23.98
C PHE A 465 -17.64 4.30 23.65
N ILE A 466 -17.99 4.18 22.35
CA ILE A 466 -19.05 3.31 21.86
C ILE A 466 -18.70 1.83 22.15
N LYS A 467 -17.47 1.39 21.89
CA LYS A 467 -17.04 0.00 22.15
C LYS A 467 -17.14 -0.40 23.62
N LYS A 468 -16.94 0.54 24.54
CA LYS A 468 -17.12 0.33 25.98
C LYS A 468 -18.57 0.33 26.40
N ASN A 469 -19.44 1.00 25.64
CA ASN A 469 -20.87 1.22 25.94
C ASN A 469 -21.75 0.73 24.79
N GLN A 470 -21.52 -0.49 24.32
CA GLN A 470 -22.26 -1.05 23.18
C GLN A 470 -23.77 -0.99 23.40
N LYS A 471 -24.47 -0.45 22.41
CA LYS A 471 -25.93 -0.36 22.38
C LYS A 471 -26.49 -1.29 21.32
N ARG A 472 -27.74 -1.71 21.53
CA ARG A 472 -28.54 -2.39 20.53
C ARG A 472 -29.11 -1.35 19.56
N ILE A 473 -28.86 -1.51 18.28
CA ILE A 473 -29.32 -0.60 17.22
C ILE A 473 -30.19 -1.36 16.24
N VAL A 474 -31.40 -0.84 16.03
CA VAL A 474 -32.37 -1.43 15.11
C VAL A 474 -32.19 -0.85 13.72
N PHE A 475 -32.03 -1.70 12.74
CA PHE A 475 -32.00 -1.40 11.32
C PHE A 475 -33.34 -1.79 10.70
N ALA A 476 -34.20 -0.79 10.44
CA ALA A 476 -35.59 -0.98 10.09
C ALA A 476 -35.81 -1.73 8.75
N ASP A 477 -34.90 -1.54 7.78
CA ASP A 477 -35.02 -2.08 6.43
C ASP A 477 -33.98 -3.18 6.16
N GLY A 478 -34.01 -4.22 7.02
CA GLY A 478 -33.00 -5.30 6.98
C GLY A 478 -32.99 -6.16 5.70
N GLU A 479 -34.00 -6.01 4.83
CA GLU A 479 -34.02 -6.65 3.50
C GLU A 479 -33.30 -5.82 2.42
N ASP A 480 -32.99 -4.53 2.68
CA ASP A 480 -32.22 -3.69 1.78
C ASP A 480 -30.72 -4.02 1.86
N GLU A 481 -30.08 -4.13 0.71
CA GLU A 481 -28.67 -4.53 0.61
C GLU A 481 -27.72 -3.55 1.31
N ASN A 482 -27.97 -2.24 1.20
CA ASN A 482 -27.12 -1.22 1.81
C ASN A 482 -27.28 -1.20 3.33
N THR A 483 -28.53 -1.32 3.81
CA THR A 483 -28.86 -1.44 5.24
C THR A 483 -28.21 -2.68 5.84
N LEU A 484 -28.25 -3.80 5.13
CA LEU A 484 -27.63 -5.05 5.56
C LEU A 484 -26.10 -4.94 5.63
N LYS A 485 -25.46 -4.36 4.60
CA LYS A 485 -24.02 -4.08 4.60
C LYS A 485 -23.63 -3.16 5.76
N ALA A 486 -24.40 -2.12 6.03
CA ALA A 486 -24.18 -1.21 7.14
C ALA A 486 -24.28 -1.91 8.50
N ALA A 487 -25.29 -2.77 8.70
CA ALA A 487 -25.46 -3.54 9.92
C ALA A 487 -24.31 -4.55 10.14
N ILE A 488 -23.85 -5.21 9.10
CA ILE A 488 -22.69 -6.13 9.14
C ILE A 488 -21.41 -5.36 9.47
N ALA A 489 -21.16 -4.23 8.81
CA ALA A 489 -20.02 -3.38 9.08
C ALA A 489 -20.02 -2.84 10.52
N PHE A 490 -21.19 -2.43 11.02
CA PHE A 490 -21.40 -1.99 12.39
C PHE A 490 -21.06 -3.09 13.42
N LYS A 491 -21.49 -4.33 13.18
CA LYS A 491 -21.15 -5.49 14.02
C LYS A 491 -19.66 -5.81 13.99
N ASN A 492 -19.09 -5.93 12.78
CA ASN A 492 -17.69 -6.29 12.59
C ASN A 492 -16.74 -5.25 13.23
N SER A 493 -17.12 -3.98 13.20
CA SER A 493 -16.41 -2.89 13.86
C SER A 493 -16.60 -2.83 15.38
N LYS A 494 -17.43 -3.74 15.96
CA LYS A 494 -17.76 -3.80 17.39
C LYS A 494 -18.36 -2.50 17.94
N LEU A 495 -19.12 -1.79 17.12
CA LEU A 495 -19.75 -0.52 17.50
C LEU A 495 -21.05 -0.72 18.28
N GLY A 496 -21.64 -1.91 18.23
CA GLY A 496 -22.84 -2.28 18.96
C GLY A 496 -23.43 -3.59 18.49
N ILE A 497 -24.66 -3.88 18.92
CA ILE A 497 -25.41 -5.09 18.56
C ILE A 497 -26.49 -4.70 17.55
N PRO A 498 -26.32 -5.00 16.25
CA PRO A 498 -27.33 -4.70 15.25
C PRO A 498 -28.51 -5.67 15.35
N ILE A 499 -29.73 -5.14 15.15
CA ILE A 499 -30.97 -5.89 15.05
C ILE A 499 -31.59 -5.55 13.70
N LEU A 500 -31.79 -6.54 12.85
CA LEU A 500 -32.40 -6.36 11.53
C LEU A 500 -33.93 -6.61 11.61
N VAL A 501 -34.72 -5.69 11.07
CA VAL A 501 -36.16 -5.87 10.95
C VAL A 501 -36.51 -6.29 9.54
N GLY A 502 -37.19 -7.42 9.37
CA GLY A 502 -37.62 -7.90 8.07
C GLY A 502 -37.93 -9.38 8.04
N LYS A 503 -38.15 -9.91 6.84
CA LYS A 503 -38.44 -11.33 6.64
C LYS A 503 -37.14 -12.13 6.70
N GLU A 504 -37.03 -13.02 7.68
CA GLU A 504 -35.79 -13.77 7.96
C GLU A 504 -35.25 -14.52 6.74
N SER A 505 -36.11 -15.17 5.96
CA SER A 505 -35.68 -15.90 4.74
C SER A 505 -35.02 -14.98 3.69
N LYS A 506 -35.57 -13.77 3.51
CA LYS A 506 -35.02 -12.80 2.56
C LYS A 506 -33.69 -12.20 3.05
N ILE A 507 -33.62 -11.90 4.34
CA ILE A 507 -32.39 -11.36 4.95
C ILE A 507 -31.26 -12.39 4.82
N LYS A 508 -31.51 -13.67 5.13
CA LYS A 508 -30.53 -14.75 4.98
C LYS A 508 -30.09 -14.96 3.54
N GLU A 509 -31.01 -14.89 2.59
CA GLU A 509 -30.69 -14.94 1.15
C GLU A 509 -29.77 -13.77 0.73
N GLN A 510 -30.06 -12.55 1.18
CA GLN A 510 -29.24 -11.38 0.89
C GLN A 510 -27.86 -11.48 1.55
N ILE A 511 -27.76 -11.98 2.79
CA ILE A 511 -26.48 -12.23 3.47
C ILE A 511 -25.59 -13.14 2.61
N LYS A 512 -26.17 -14.19 2.04
CA LYS A 512 -25.46 -15.11 1.14
C LYS A 512 -25.05 -14.45 -0.16
N ASN A 513 -25.92 -13.65 -0.77
CA ASN A 513 -25.65 -12.94 -2.03
C ASN A 513 -24.49 -11.96 -1.91
N ILE A 514 -24.29 -11.35 -0.74
CA ILE A 514 -23.15 -10.44 -0.47
C ILE A 514 -21.90 -11.17 0.05
N GLY A 515 -21.87 -12.52 0.00
CA GLY A 515 -20.68 -13.33 0.25
C GLY A 515 -20.43 -13.74 1.70
N TYR A 516 -21.41 -13.57 2.62
CA TYR A 516 -21.30 -14.04 3.99
C TYR A 516 -22.01 -15.40 4.19
N SER A 517 -21.68 -16.11 5.28
CA SER A 517 -22.36 -17.35 5.66
C SER A 517 -23.83 -17.09 5.99
N GLU A 518 -24.73 -17.96 5.58
CA GLU A 518 -26.16 -17.92 5.94
C GLU A 518 -26.40 -17.91 7.47
N ASN A 519 -25.46 -18.45 8.24
CA ASN A 519 -25.47 -18.47 9.71
C ASN A 519 -24.71 -17.32 10.34
N PHE A 520 -24.53 -16.20 9.60
CA PHE A 520 -23.93 -15.01 10.17
C PHE A 520 -24.73 -14.56 11.40
N ASP A 521 -24.04 -14.52 12.55
CA ASP A 521 -24.67 -14.28 13.86
C ASP A 521 -25.16 -12.81 13.97
N ILE A 522 -26.39 -12.55 13.57
CA ILE A 522 -27.08 -11.27 13.68
C ILE A 522 -28.53 -11.47 14.10
N GLU A 523 -29.00 -10.66 15.03
CA GLU A 523 -30.38 -10.75 15.50
C GLU A 523 -31.36 -10.27 14.42
N ILE A 524 -32.33 -11.10 14.05
CA ILE A 524 -33.38 -10.76 13.08
C ILE A 524 -34.74 -10.75 13.76
N VAL A 525 -35.45 -9.65 13.64
CA VAL A 525 -36.84 -9.51 14.14
C VAL A 525 -37.78 -9.53 12.96
N ASN A 526 -38.68 -10.53 12.96
CA ASN A 526 -39.68 -10.66 11.91
C ASN A 526 -40.77 -9.58 12.08
N SER A 527 -40.91 -8.70 11.11
CA SER A 527 -41.95 -7.65 11.07
C SER A 527 -43.38 -8.20 10.97
N LYS A 528 -43.56 -9.51 10.81
CA LYS A 528 -44.88 -10.20 10.78
C LYS A 528 -45.22 -10.90 12.10
N ASP A 529 -44.44 -10.72 13.16
CA ASP A 529 -44.70 -11.26 14.48
C ASP A 529 -45.97 -10.63 15.07
N GLU A 530 -47.04 -11.43 15.19
CA GLU A 530 -48.38 -10.95 15.61
C GLU A 530 -48.43 -10.55 17.09
N GLU A 531 -47.69 -11.23 17.97
CA GLU A 531 -47.66 -10.88 19.39
C GLU A 531 -46.98 -9.55 19.64
N LYS A 532 -45.79 -9.35 19.00
CA LYS A 532 -45.08 -8.09 19.06
C LYS A 532 -45.91 -6.96 18.44
N ARG A 533 -46.56 -7.23 17.30
CA ARG A 533 -47.44 -6.25 16.65
C ARG A 533 -48.52 -5.75 17.58
N LYS A 534 -49.28 -6.64 18.23
CA LYS A 534 -50.36 -6.25 19.16
C LYS A 534 -49.83 -5.37 20.30
N ARG A 535 -48.65 -5.70 20.82
CA ARG A 535 -48.00 -4.90 21.87
C ARG A 535 -47.59 -3.51 21.38
N TYR A 536 -47.04 -3.43 20.19
CA TYR A 536 -46.61 -2.16 19.59
C TYR A 536 -47.81 -1.30 19.17
N VAL A 537 -48.87 -1.88 18.62
CA VAL A 537 -50.10 -1.16 18.33
C VAL A 537 -50.66 -0.51 19.59
N LYS A 538 -50.75 -1.26 20.70
CA LYS A 538 -51.21 -0.72 21.97
C LYS A 538 -50.34 0.43 22.46
N HIS A 539 -49.02 0.26 22.43
CA HIS A 539 -48.08 1.28 22.85
C HIS A 539 -48.18 2.56 22.00
N LEU A 540 -48.24 2.41 20.69
CA LEU A 540 -48.36 3.53 19.75
C LEU A 540 -49.69 4.25 19.93
N PHE A 541 -50.78 3.50 20.15
CA PHE A 541 -52.09 4.06 20.41
C PHE A 541 -52.11 4.86 21.73
N GLU A 542 -51.61 4.31 22.83
CA GLU A 542 -51.51 5.01 24.11
C GLU A 542 -50.77 6.34 24.03
N LYS A 543 -49.73 6.44 23.18
CA LYS A 543 -48.97 7.67 22.96
C LYS A 543 -49.68 8.66 22.03
N LEU A 544 -50.21 8.21 20.91
CA LEU A 544 -50.65 9.09 19.83
C LEU A 544 -52.13 9.43 19.85
N GLN A 545 -52.94 8.69 20.62
CA GLN A 545 -54.39 8.93 20.71
C GLN A 545 -54.72 10.35 21.11
N ARG A 546 -54.08 10.88 22.17
CA ARG A 546 -54.34 12.21 22.67
C ARG A 546 -53.62 13.32 21.89
N GLU A 547 -52.48 13.01 21.30
CA GLU A 547 -51.69 14.00 20.59
C GLU A 547 -52.14 14.19 19.13
N GLN A 548 -52.55 13.10 18.48
CA GLN A 548 -52.87 13.10 17.04
C GLN A 548 -54.25 12.59 16.70
N GLY A 549 -55.04 12.18 17.69
CA GLY A 549 -56.41 11.68 17.49
C GLY A 549 -56.47 10.33 16.74
N LEU A 550 -55.37 9.54 16.74
CA LEU A 550 -55.32 8.26 16.05
C LEU A 550 -56.15 7.20 16.76
N LEU A 551 -56.79 6.34 15.99
CA LEU A 551 -57.49 5.16 16.48
C LEU A 551 -56.56 3.95 16.47
N GLU A 552 -56.86 2.93 17.27
CA GLU A 552 -56.05 1.71 17.34
C GLU A 552 -55.89 1.03 15.98
N ARG A 553 -56.96 1.06 15.13
CA ARG A 553 -56.91 0.57 13.74
C ARG A 553 -55.90 1.35 12.84
N ASP A 554 -55.73 2.63 13.11
CA ASP A 554 -54.78 3.47 12.35
C ASP A 554 -53.36 3.14 12.76
N CYS A 555 -53.11 2.93 14.05
CA CYS A 555 -51.83 2.48 14.58
C CYS A 555 -51.49 1.07 14.05
N ASP A 556 -52.45 0.14 13.99
CA ASP A 556 -52.22 -1.19 13.41
C ASP A 556 -51.83 -1.10 11.92
N ARG A 557 -52.51 -0.22 11.16
CA ARG A 557 -52.20 0.01 9.75
C ARG A 557 -50.80 0.60 9.57
N MET A 558 -50.37 1.56 10.41
CA MET A 558 -49.05 2.14 10.37
C MET A 558 -47.96 1.09 10.64
N ILE A 559 -48.13 0.30 11.68
CA ILE A 559 -47.17 -0.76 12.05
C ILE A 559 -47.07 -1.85 10.99
N ARG A 560 -48.18 -2.19 10.30
CA ARG A 560 -48.17 -3.20 9.21
C ARG A 560 -47.44 -2.71 7.96
N ASN A 561 -47.57 -1.43 7.64
CA ASN A 561 -47.17 -0.91 6.34
C ASN A 561 -45.81 -0.21 6.37
N ASP A 562 -45.30 0.17 7.55
CA ASP A 562 -44.06 0.90 7.71
C ASP A 562 -43.12 0.21 8.72
N ARG A 563 -41.98 -0.25 8.21
CA ARG A 563 -40.95 -0.92 9.01
C ARG A 563 -40.22 0.04 9.96
N VAL A 564 -40.17 1.33 9.62
CA VAL A 564 -39.58 2.34 10.50
C VAL A 564 -40.50 2.52 11.71
N VAL A 565 -41.80 2.61 11.51
CA VAL A 565 -42.78 2.67 12.60
C VAL A 565 -42.71 1.39 13.47
N TRP A 566 -42.61 0.20 12.84
CA TRP A 566 -42.38 -1.05 13.58
C TRP A 566 -41.09 -0.99 14.42
N ALA A 567 -40.00 -0.49 13.87
CA ALA A 567 -38.70 -0.48 14.54
C ALA A 567 -38.62 0.54 15.69
N THR A 568 -39.43 1.60 15.63
CA THR A 568 -39.48 2.68 16.64
C THR A 568 -40.52 2.48 17.73
N SER A 569 -41.43 1.53 17.53
CA SER A 569 -42.46 1.13 18.50
C SER A 569 -41.97 0.07 19.48
#